data_7b3e6bcfbd3be492976b11fd0df196c8
#
_entry.id   7b3e6bcfbd3be492976b11fd0df196c8
#
_cell.length_a   1.000
_cell.length_b   1.000
_cell.length_c   1.000
_cell.angle_alpha   90.00
_cell.angle_beta   90.00
_cell.angle_gamma   90.00
#
_symmetry.space_group_name_H-M   'P 1'
#
loop_
_entity.id
_entity.type
_entity.pdbx_description
1 polymer ?
#
loop_
_entity_poly.entity_id
_entity_poly.type
_entity_poly.pdbx_seq_one_letter_code
_entity_poly.pdbx_strand_id
1 'polypeptide(L)'
;LKSAAEEFGVDPKSGMWQLPPRYVGKYAEQDAAITLKLWDNLRKKITQEECSSIFELEIDLLPVLFEMKTKGVRVDVEKAHQTKKDLTKIEKSLIDEIVKETGVVVEPWVATSVAKVFDAVGLPYSRTEKSDAPMFTKQFLSNQTHPIAQKIIKIREINKANTTFVDTILEHSHNGRIHCDFHSLRSDGGGTVTGRFSSSNPNLQQIPARDPEIKKLIRGLFIPEEGHKWGSFDYASQEPRWLVHYCATLTGVDKHPQIDDVVKMYHDGNADFHQMVADMANIPRKQAKTVNLGIMYGMGKGKLANVMDIDVEEASKLLETYNQKVPFLRSLSDKAMDRAANT
;
A
#
# COMPACT_ATOMS: atom_id res chain seq x y z
N LEU A 1 17.76 22.81 29.17
CA LEU A 1 18.21 21.79 28.21
C LEU A 1 18.98 22.39 27.04
N LYS A 2 18.50 23.48 26.40
CA LYS A 2 19.19 24.08 25.24
C LYS A 2 20.60 24.53 25.59
N SER A 3 20.77 25.25 26.71
CA SER A 3 22.11 25.71 27.17
C SER A 3 23.04 24.56 27.52
N ALA A 4 22.52 23.48 28.11
CA ALA A 4 23.31 22.28 28.35
C ALA A 4 23.68 21.56 27.05
N ALA A 5 22.79 21.48 26.10
CA ALA A 5 23.07 20.89 24.79
C ALA A 5 24.16 21.65 24.03
N GLU A 6 24.14 23.00 24.10
CA GLU A 6 25.18 23.87 23.56
C GLU A 6 26.52 23.66 24.25
N GLU A 7 26.52 23.59 25.61
CA GLU A 7 27.72 23.37 26.42
C GLU A 7 28.41 22.05 26.07
N PHE A 8 27.63 21.00 25.81
CA PHE A 8 28.14 19.64 25.48
C PHE A 8 28.26 19.39 23.98
N GLY A 9 27.94 20.36 23.12
CA GLY A 9 27.97 20.18 21.65
C GLY A 9 27.01 19.16 21.11
N VAL A 10 25.87 18.96 21.77
CA VAL A 10 24.86 17.91 21.48
C VAL A 10 23.62 18.53 20.83
N ASP A 11 23.08 17.92 19.81
CA ASP A 11 21.77 18.30 19.25
C ASP A 11 20.66 18.06 20.28
N PRO A 12 19.92 19.10 20.70
CA PRO A 12 18.88 18.99 21.72
C PRO A 12 17.68 18.12 21.29
N LYS A 13 17.54 17.78 20.01
CA LYS A 13 16.44 16.93 19.52
C LYS A 13 16.81 15.43 19.46
N SER A 14 18.03 15.12 19.04
CA SER A 14 18.46 13.75 18.79
C SER A 14 19.53 13.25 19.76
N GLY A 15 20.19 14.15 20.48
CA GLY A 15 21.35 13.85 21.32
C GLY A 15 21.13 13.95 22.82
N MET A 16 19.91 14.19 23.33
CA MET A 16 19.65 14.36 24.78
C MET A 16 20.12 13.18 25.63
N TRP A 17 20.16 11.99 25.10
CA TRP A 17 20.66 10.79 25.78
C TRP A 17 22.16 10.84 26.12
N GLN A 18 22.93 11.74 25.51
CA GLN A 18 24.35 11.96 25.77
C GLN A 18 24.57 12.94 26.92
N LEU A 19 23.52 13.66 27.35
CA LEU A 19 23.65 14.63 28.43
C LEU A 19 23.66 13.94 29.81
N PRO A 20 24.47 14.43 30.77
CA PRO A 20 24.43 13.92 32.12
C PRO A 20 23.03 14.00 32.77
N PRO A 21 22.63 13.01 33.60
CA PRO A 21 21.28 12.96 34.22
C PRO A 21 20.84 14.21 34.94
N ARG A 22 21.78 14.96 35.53
CA ARG A 22 21.50 16.22 36.23
C ARG A 22 20.86 17.31 35.34
N TYR A 23 21.09 17.26 34.02
CA TYR A 23 20.51 18.20 33.07
C TYR A 23 19.18 17.74 32.50
N VAL A 24 18.96 16.40 32.36
CA VAL A 24 17.75 15.86 31.78
C VAL A 24 16.72 15.36 32.80
N GLY A 25 17.12 15.14 34.07
CA GLY A 25 16.25 14.56 35.11
C GLY A 25 14.96 15.36 35.31
N LYS A 26 15.07 16.68 35.58
CA LYS A 26 13.90 17.57 35.75
C LYS A 26 12.98 17.59 34.51
N TYR A 27 13.58 17.54 33.32
CA TYR A 27 12.81 17.48 32.07
C TYR A 27 12.01 16.17 31.97
N ALA A 28 12.64 15.04 32.26
CA ALA A 28 11.99 13.73 32.24
C ALA A 28 10.86 13.62 33.30
N GLU A 29 11.09 14.16 34.52
CA GLU A 29 10.06 14.24 35.56
C GLU A 29 8.87 15.10 35.11
N GLN A 30 9.14 16.22 34.46
CA GLN A 30 8.11 17.11 33.95
C GLN A 30 7.32 16.47 32.81
N ASP A 31 7.95 15.76 31.89
CA ASP A 31 7.30 15.03 30.82
C ASP A 31 6.35 13.97 31.36
N ALA A 32 6.78 13.21 32.36
CA ALA A 32 5.93 12.23 33.03
C ALA A 32 4.71 12.89 33.71
N ALA A 33 4.90 14.00 34.42
CA ALA A 33 3.84 14.72 35.07
C ALA A 33 2.84 15.37 34.09
N ILE A 34 3.33 15.90 32.96
CA ILE A 34 2.49 16.47 31.91
C ILE A 34 1.70 15.36 31.20
N THR A 35 2.31 14.21 30.93
CA THR A 35 1.65 13.05 30.31
C THR A 35 0.48 12.58 31.17
N LEU A 36 0.64 12.52 32.48
CA LEU A 36 -0.45 12.14 33.39
C LEU A 36 -1.60 13.17 33.37
N LYS A 37 -1.28 14.47 33.40
CA LYS A 37 -2.31 15.53 33.27
C LYS A 37 -3.01 15.50 31.92
N LEU A 38 -2.29 15.22 30.85
CA LEU A 38 -2.85 15.07 29.52
C LEU A 38 -3.82 13.89 29.46
N TRP A 39 -3.45 12.76 30.09
CA TRP A 39 -4.32 11.60 30.20
C TRP A 39 -5.65 11.91 30.86
N ASP A 40 -5.63 12.66 31.99
CA ASP A 40 -6.86 13.05 32.70
C ASP A 40 -7.82 13.87 31.83
N ASN A 41 -7.28 14.69 30.91
CA ASN A 41 -8.07 15.47 29.97
C ASN A 41 -8.57 14.60 28.79
N LEU A 42 -7.70 13.77 28.21
CA LEU A 42 -8.03 12.94 27.07
C LEU A 42 -9.08 11.88 27.43
N ARG A 43 -9.00 11.28 28.62
CA ARG A 43 -9.98 10.31 29.09
C ARG A 43 -11.41 10.87 29.10
N LYS A 44 -11.57 12.14 29.49
CA LYS A 44 -12.88 12.82 29.44
C LYS A 44 -13.38 13.00 28.01
N LYS A 45 -12.49 13.38 27.09
CA LYS A 45 -12.80 13.52 25.67
C LYS A 45 -13.18 12.20 25.03
N ILE A 46 -12.47 11.11 25.31
CA ILE A 46 -12.79 9.77 24.80
C ILE A 46 -14.24 9.39 25.13
N THR A 47 -14.69 9.71 26.37
CA THR A 47 -16.07 9.45 26.78
C THR A 47 -17.06 10.41 26.11
N GLN A 48 -16.74 11.70 26.00
CA GLN A 48 -17.59 12.71 25.37
C GLN A 48 -17.78 12.48 23.87
N GLU A 49 -16.76 11.97 23.19
CA GLU A 49 -16.76 11.69 21.75
C GLU A 49 -17.19 10.25 21.42
N GLU A 50 -17.72 9.51 22.42
CA GLU A 50 -18.20 8.11 22.28
C GLU A 50 -17.13 7.15 21.72
N CYS A 51 -15.85 7.44 21.98
CA CYS A 51 -14.71 6.65 21.46
C CYS A 51 -14.22 5.55 22.42
N SER A 52 -14.94 5.28 23.54
CA SER A 52 -14.47 4.35 24.57
C SER A 52 -14.23 2.93 24.04
N SER A 53 -15.14 2.39 23.23
CA SER A 53 -15.02 1.03 22.69
C SER A 53 -13.83 0.88 21.73
N ILE A 54 -13.57 1.87 20.89
CA ILE A 54 -12.41 1.83 20.00
C ILE A 54 -11.11 2.03 20.78
N PHE A 55 -11.13 2.87 21.81
CA PHE A 55 -9.97 3.06 22.68
C PHE A 55 -9.57 1.75 23.40
N GLU A 56 -10.55 1.03 23.95
CA GLU A 56 -10.33 -0.27 24.60
C GLU A 56 -9.78 -1.29 23.60
N LEU A 57 -10.35 -1.37 22.40
CA LEU A 57 -9.86 -2.24 21.33
C LEU A 57 -8.38 -1.95 20.97
N GLU A 58 -8.02 -0.69 20.83
CA GLU A 58 -6.64 -0.28 20.49
C GLU A 58 -5.66 -0.61 21.64
N ILE A 59 -6.08 -0.45 22.90
CA ILE A 59 -5.25 -0.83 24.06
C ILE A 59 -5.06 -2.36 24.13
N ASP A 60 -6.11 -3.15 23.94
CA ASP A 60 -6.04 -4.61 23.94
C ASP A 60 -5.20 -5.16 22.80
N LEU A 61 -5.10 -4.42 21.70
CA LEU A 61 -4.31 -4.79 20.54
C LEU A 61 -2.80 -4.55 20.74
N LEU A 62 -2.41 -3.58 21.58
CA LEU A 62 -0.98 -3.24 21.79
C LEU A 62 -0.12 -4.43 22.22
N PRO A 63 -0.52 -5.28 23.19
CA PRO A 63 0.24 -6.47 23.58
C PRO A 63 0.47 -7.43 22.40
N VAL A 64 -0.54 -7.62 21.55
CA VAL A 64 -0.47 -8.48 20.37
C VAL A 64 0.56 -7.94 19.36
N LEU A 65 0.51 -6.64 19.06
CA LEU A 65 1.46 -5.99 18.15
C LEU A 65 2.89 -6.01 18.70
N PHE A 66 3.03 -5.84 20.02
CA PHE A 66 4.32 -5.94 20.70
C PHE A 66 4.90 -7.35 20.61
N GLU A 67 4.07 -8.38 20.83
CA GLU A 67 4.49 -9.78 20.70
C GLU A 67 4.90 -10.08 19.24
N MET A 68 4.11 -9.65 18.25
CA MET A 68 4.43 -9.81 16.83
C MET A 68 5.77 -9.15 16.48
N LYS A 69 6.00 -7.91 16.94
CA LYS A 69 7.27 -7.21 16.75
C LYS A 69 8.42 -7.93 17.42
N THR A 70 8.26 -8.33 18.68
CA THR A 70 9.31 -8.98 19.47
C THR A 70 9.67 -10.34 18.89
N LYS A 71 8.69 -11.13 18.47
CA LYS A 71 8.91 -12.41 17.79
C LYS A 71 9.57 -12.20 16.43
N GLY A 72 9.13 -11.23 15.66
CA GLY A 72 9.60 -10.98 14.31
C GLY A 72 9.29 -12.13 13.33
N VAL A 73 9.77 -12.00 12.11
CA VAL A 73 9.56 -12.98 11.03
C VAL A 73 10.90 -13.56 10.61
N ARG A 74 11.01 -14.90 10.56
CA ARG A 74 12.22 -15.57 10.09
C ARG A 74 12.46 -15.33 8.60
N VAL A 75 13.73 -15.11 8.28
CA VAL A 75 14.20 -14.97 6.89
C VAL A 75 15.41 -15.86 6.63
N ASP A 76 15.46 -16.41 5.44
CA ASP A 76 16.59 -17.17 4.92
C ASP A 76 17.63 -16.18 4.37
N VAL A 77 18.56 -15.78 5.23
CA VAL A 77 19.59 -14.77 4.93
C VAL A 77 20.56 -15.26 3.85
N GLU A 78 20.91 -16.55 3.87
CA GLU A 78 21.81 -17.12 2.86
C GLU A 78 21.17 -17.09 1.47
N LYS A 79 19.91 -17.53 1.41
CA LYS A 79 19.11 -17.45 0.18
C LYS A 79 18.91 -16.01 -0.27
N ALA A 80 18.75 -15.05 0.66
CA ALA A 80 18.64 -13.63 0.31
C ALA A 80 19.93 -13.11 -0.35
N HIS A 81 21.10 -13.45 0.19
CA HIS A 81 22.39 -13.13 -0.43
C HIS A 81 22.55 -13.78 -1.81
N GLN A 82 22.12 -15.03 -1.97
CA GLN A 82 22.17 -15.71 -3.26
C GLN A 82 21.20 -15.03 -4.26
N THR A 83 19.98 -14.74 -3.83
CA THR A 83 18.98 -14.03 -4.64
C THR A 83 19.49 -12.67 -5.12
N LYS A 84 20.19 -11.92 -4.25
CA LYS A 84 20.82 -10.65 -4.63
C LYS A 84 21.82 -10.83 -5.76
N LYS A 85 22.71 -11.83 -5.65
CA LYS A 85 23.71 -12.13 -6.71
C LYS A 85 23.03 -12.52 -8.02
N ASP A 86 22.01 -13.36 -7.97
CA ASP A 86 21.30 -13.82 -9.17
C ASP A 86 20.54 -12.68 -9.85
N LEU A 87 19.83 -11.84 -9.10
CA LEU A 87 19.14 -10.66 -9.64
C LEU A 87 20.14 -9.68 -10.28
N THR A 88 21.26 -9.41 -9.62
CA THR A 88 22.32 -8.52 -10.17
C THR A 88 22.89 -9.09 -11.47
N LYS A 89 23.10 -10.40 -11.56
CA LYS A 89 23.58 -11.06 -12.77
C LYS A 89 22.57 -10.96 -13.92
N ILE A 90 21.30 -11.18 -13.63
CA ILE A 90 20.22 -11.07 -14.65
C ILE A 90 20.09 -9.63 -15.13
N GLU A 91 20.09 -8.65 -14.21
CA GLU A 91 20.05 -7.22 -14.55
C GLU A 91 21.19 -6.84 -15.51
N LYS A 92 22.42 -7.22 -15.17
CA LYS A 92 23.60 -6.97 -15.99
C LYS A 92 23.47 -7.63 -17.36
N SER A 93 23.04 -8.89 -17.44
CA SER A 93 22.85 -9.60 -18.71
C SER A 93 21.85 -8.89 -19.61
N LEU A 94 20.74 -8.40 -19.07
CA LEU A 94 19.73 -7.66 -19.85
C LEU A 94 20.26 -6.31 -20.35
N ILE A 95 21.07 -5.62 -19.55
CA ILE A 95 21.73 -4.38 -19.96
C ILE A 95 22.72 -4.67 -21.10
N ASP A 96 23.55 -5.70 -20.95
CA ASP A 96 24.54 -6.11 -21.97
C ASP A 96 23.84 -6.49 -23.30
N GLU A 97 22.67 -7.14 -23.23
CA GLU A 97 21.86 -7.44 -24.41
C GLU A 97 21.37 -6.17 -25.11
N ILE A 98 20.87 -5.17 -24.34
CA ILE A 98 20.45 -3.87 -24.91
C ILE A 98 21.65 -3.18 -25.60
N VAL A 99 22.79 -3.17 -24.93
CA VAL A 99 24.02 -2.59 -25.52
C VAL A 99 24.41 -3.29 -26.82
N LYS A 100 24.34 -4.62 -26.84
CA LYS A 100 24.66 -5.41 -28.04
C LYS A 100 23.72 -5.14 -29.22
N GLU A 101 22.43 -4.93 -28.92
CA GLU A 101 21.41 -4.68 -29.93
C GLU A 101 21.41 -3.23 -30.44
N THR A 102 21.73 -2.26 -29.61
CA THR A 102 21.59 -0.83 -29.91
C THR A 102 22.88 -0.05 -29.97
N GLY A 103 23.98 -0.60 -29.46
CA GLY A 103 25.25 0.13 -29.27
C GLY A 103 25.22 1.19 -28.17
N VAL A 104 24.09 1.32 -27.43
CA VAL A 104 23.88 2.35 -26.43
C VAL A 104 23.95 1.76 -25.01
N VAL A 105 24.82 2.33 -24.18
CA VAL A 105 24.85 2.02 -22.75
C VAL A 105 23.63 2.66 -22.10
N VAL A 106 22.74 1.83 -21.52
CA VAL A 106 21.48 2.30 -20.92
C VAL A 106 21.59 2.42 -19.39
N GLU A 107 21.10 3.54 -18.88
CA GLU A 107 20.73 3.72 -17.48
C GLU A 107 19.21 3.65 -17.38
N PRO A 108 18.63 2.51 -16.97
CA PRO A 108 17.20 2.23 -17.13
C PRO A 108 16.26 3.19 -16.36
N TRP A 109 16.79 3.92 -15.37
CA TRP A 109 16.05 4.89 -14.56
C TRP A 109 16.14 6.32 -15.11
N VAL A 110 17.06 6.60 -16.02
CA VAL A 110 17.29 7.92 -16.59
C VAL A 110 16.54 8.03 -17.92
N ALA A 111 15.50 8.86 -17.95
CA ALA A 111 14.62 8.98 -19.13
C ALA A 111 15.38 9.35 -20.40
N THR A 112 16.37 10.25 -20.32
CA THR A 112 17.20 10.65 -21.46
C THR A 112 18.11 9.52 -21.95
N SER A 113 18.54 8.61 -21.08
CA SER A 113 19.30 7.43 -21.46
C SER A 113 18.41 6.39 -22.17
N VAL A 114 17.19 6.16 -21.65
CA VAL A 114 16.20 5.29 -22.29
C VAL A 114 15.79 5.86 -23.66
N ALA A 115 15.64 7.19 -23.80
CA ALA A 115 15.34 7.83 -25.08
C ALA A 115 16.39 7.50 -26.14
N LYS A 116 17.68 7.56 -25.82
CA LYS A 116 18.75 7.18 -26.77
C LYS A 116 18.63 5.73 -27.27
N VAL A 117 18.19 4.82 -26.40
CA VAL A 117 17.92 3.42 -26.77
C VAL A 117 16.73 3.32 -27.72
N PHE A 118 15.65 4.06 -27.45
CA PHE A 118 14.47 4.10 -28.31
C PHE A 118 14.80 4.73 -29.67
N ASP A 119 15.57 5.83 -29.71
CA ASP A 119 16.03 6.48 -30.93
C ASP A 119 16.87 5.52 -31.79
N ALA A 120 17.76 4.73 -31.16
CA ALA A 120 18.63 3.78 -31.89
C ALA A 120 17.83 2.66 -32.58
N VAL A 121 16.64 2.33 -32.10
CA VAL A 121 15.76 1.31 -32.72
C VAL A 121 14.56 1.92 -33.45
N GLY A 122 14.50 3.25 -33.56
CA GLY A 122 13.42 3.95 -34.26
C GLY A 122 12.06 3.91 -33.61
N LEU A 123 12.00 3.73 -32.29
CA LEU A 123 10.75 3.67 -31.52
C LEU A 123 10.31 5.06 -31.05
N PRO A 124 9.04 5.43 -31.25
CA PRO A 124 8.50 6.66 -30.71
C PRO A 124 8.31 6.57 -29.19
N TYR A 125 8.38 7.72 -28.51
CA TYR A 125 8.09 7.84 -27.08
C TYR A 125 7.39 9.16 -26.75
N SER A 126 6.71 9.18 -25.61
CA SER A 126 6.00 10.35 -25.11
C SER A 126 6.95 11.35 -24.46
N ARG A 127 6.54 12.62 -24.48
CA ARG A 127 7.24 13.73 -23.82
C ARG A 127 6.33 14.42 -22.82
N THR A 128 6.91 15.07 -21.84
CA THR A 128 6.16 15.83 -20.84
C THR A 128 5.71 17.17 -21.42
N GLU A 129 4.46 17.58 -21.18
CA GLU A 129 3.90 18.84 -21.70
C GLU A 129 4.65 20.09 -21.23
N LYS A 130 5.20 20.06 -19.98
CA LYS A 130 5.83 21.25 -19.37
C LYS A 130 7.29 21.47 -19.78
N SER A 131 8.04 20.41 -19.97
CA SER A 131 9.51 20.48 -20.15
C SER A 131 10.02 19.79 -21.39
N ASP A 132 9.14 19.24 -22.22
CA ASP A 132 9.47 18.43 -23.40
C ASP A 132 10.49 17.30 -23.12
N ALA A 133 10.58 16.87 -21.86
CA ALA A 133 11.47 15.80 -21.45
C ALA A 133 10.89 14.43 -21.85
N PRO A 134 11.74 13.45 -22.24
CA PRO A 134 11.29 12.08 -22.52
C PRO A 134 10.56 11.47 -21.32
N MET A 135 9.47 10.75 -21.57
CA MET A 135 8.64 10.14 -20.54
C MET A 135 8.43 8.65 -20.80
N PHE A 136 8.94 7.82 -19.87
CA PHE A 136 8.84 6.37 -19.92
C PHE A 136 8.15 5.83 -18.65
N THR A 137 6.83 6.04 -18.56
CA THR A 137 6.02 5.47 -17.47
C THR A 137 5.94 3.95 -17.60
N LYS A 138 5.64 3.27 -16.47
CA LYS A 138 5.43 1.83 -16.50
C LYS A 138 4.31 1.44 -17.48
N GLN A 139 3.22 2.20 -17.52
CA GLN A 139 2.10 1.97 -18.42
C GLN A 139 2.52 2.13 -19.89
N PHE A 140 3.23 3.21 -20.22
CA PHE A 140 3.73 3.43 -21.58
C PHE A 140 4.60 2.24 -22.03
N LEU A 141 5.60 1.86 -21.24
CA LEU A 141 6.48 0.75 -21.56
C LEU A 141 5.73 -0.59 -21.67
N SER A 142 4.73 -0.83 -20.80
CA SER A 142 3.96 -2.08 -20.83
C SER A 142 3.08 -2.23 -22.06
N ASN A 143 2.68 -1.11 -22.69
CA ASN A 143 1.90 -1.11 -23.93
C ASN A 143 2.79 -1.29 -25.18
N GLN A 144 4.12 -1.23 -25.04
CA GLN A 144 5.04 -1.45 -26.14
C GLN A 144 5.25 -2.96 -26.36
N THR A 145 5.15 -3.40 -27.60
CA THR A 145 5.40 -4.81 -27.99
C THR A 145 6.87 -5.10 -28.31
N HIS A 146 7.68 -4.05 -28.50
CA HIS A 146 9.08 -4.22 -28.89
C HIS A 146 9.92 -4.84 -27.76
N PRO A 147 10.80 -5.82 -28.06
CA PRO A 147 11.60 -6.53 -27.04
C PRO A 147 12.44 -5.60 -26.15
N ILE A 148 12.97 -4.51 -26.69
CA ILE A 148 13.75 -3.51 -25.95
C ILE A 148 12.93 -2.90 -24.81
N ALA A 149 11.67 -2.52 -25.07
CA ALA A 149 10.80 -1.95 -24.05
C ALA A 149 10.51 -2.97 -22.93
N GLN A 150 10.28 -4.23 -23.31
CA GLN A 150 10.07 -5.31 -22.36
C GLN A 150 11.31 -5.59 -21.50
N LYS A 151 12.51 -5.54 -22.11
CA LYS A 151 13.78 -5.65 -21.38
C LYS A 151 13.94 -4.52 -20.35
N ILE A 152 13.64 -3.28 -20.72
CA ILE A 152 13.72 -2.13 -19.80
C ILE A 152 12.78 -2.28 -18.63
N ILE A 153 11.53 -2.74 -18.86
CA ILE A 153 10.58 -3.05 -17.77
C ILE A 153 11.17 -4.11 -16.84
N LYS A 154 11.65 -5.21 -17.41
CA LYS A 154 12.18 -6.34 -16.62
C LYS A 154 13.40 -5.91 -15.79
N ILE A 155 14.29 -5.10 -16.36
CA ILE A 155 15.43 -4.52 -15.62
C ILE A 155 14.94 -3.69 -14.44
N ARG A 156 13.97 -2.79 -14.66
CA ARG A 156 13.41 -1.96 -13.57
C ARG A 156 12.74 -2.82 -12.48
N GLU A 157 12.04 -3.87 -12.84
CA GLU A 157 11.39 -4.78 -11.90
C GLU A 157 12.42 -5.58 -11.09
N ILE A 158 13.46 -6.11 -11.75
CA ILE A 158 14.56 -6.84 -11.10
C ILE A 158 15.34 -5.93 -10.16
N ASN A 159 15.72 -4.73 -10.63
CA ASN A 159 16.43 -3.76 -9.80
C ASN A 159 15.60 -3.39 -8.56
N LYS A 160 14.30 -3.09 -8.74
CA LYS A 160 13.41 -2.82 -7.61
C LYS A 160 13.30 -4.02 -6.67
N ALA A 161 13.22 -5.24 -7.20
CA ALA A 161 13.20 -6.45 -6.37
C ALA A 161 14.48 -6.56 -5.54
N ASN A 162 15.62 -6.27 -6.14
CA ASN A 162 16.91 -6.33 -5.49
C ASN A 162 17.09 -5.22 -4.44
N THR A 163 17.00 -3.95 -4.86
CA THR A 163 17.34 -2.79 -4.02
C THR A 163 16.26 -2.45 -2.98
N THR A 164 14.98 -2.61 -3.33
CA THR A 164 13.87 -2.25 -2.42
C THR A 164 13.49 -3.40 -1.49
N PHE A 165 13.65 -4.66 -1.92
CA PHE A 165 13.18 -5.78 -1.10
C PHE A 165 14.33 -6.63 -0.56
N VAL A 166 15.26 -7.10 -1.40
CA VAL A 166 16.34 -7.98 -0.92
C VAL A 166 17.30 -7.21 -0.02
N ASP A 167 17.73 -6.01 -0.44
CA ASP A 167 18.62 -5.17 0.39
C ASP A 167 17.97 -4.80 1.71
N THR A 168 16.70 -4.38 1.69
CA THR A 168 15.95 -4.07 2.92
C THR A 168 15.82 -5.29 3.84
N ILE A 169 15.59 -6.49 3.29
CA ILE A 169 15.56 -7.74 4.08
C ILE A 169 16.92 -7.99 4.73
N LEU A 170 18.01 -7.84 4.00
CA LEU A 170 19.37 -8.04 4.53
C LEU A 170 19.75 -7.00 5.57
N GLU A 171 19.44 -5.73 5.31
CA GLU A 171 19.74 -4.60 6.20
C GLU A 171 19.00 -4.70 7.54
N HIS A 172 17.72 -5.08 7.51
CA HIS A 172 16.89 -5.19 8.71
C HIS A 172 16.88 -6.58 9.34
N SER A 173 17.67 -7.53 8.81
CA SER A 173 17.77 -8.87 9.39
C SER A 173 18.67 -8.85 10.62
N HIS A 174 18.11 -9.24 11.76
CA HIS A 174 18.87 -9.46 12.99
C HIS A 174 18.67 -10.90 13.45
N ASN A 175 19.76 -11.66 13.59
CA ASN A 175 19.73 -13.09 13.95
C ASN A 175 18.75 -13.91 13.08
N GLY A 176 18.70 -13.63 11.76
CA GLY A 176 17.82 -14.33 10.83
C GLY A 176 16.33 -13.95 10.96
N ARG A 177 16.02 -12.80 11.57
CA ARG A 177 14.64 -12.29 11.73
C ARG A 177 14.54 -10.84 11.39
N ILE A 178 13.36 -10.43 10.95
CA ILE A 178 12.97 -9.03 10.74
C ILE A 178 11.92 -8.65 11.79
N HIS A 179 12.15 -7.52 12.45
CA HIS A 179 11.31 -6.98 13.51
C HIS A 179 10.75 -5.64 13.06
N CYS A 180 9.70 -5.65 12.21
CA CYS A 180 9.11 -4.42 11.72
C CYS A 180 8.26 -3.71 12.79
N ASP A 181 8.11 -2.40 12.65
CA ASP A 181 7.17 -1.63 13.44
C ASP A 181 5.77 -1.74 12.86
N PHE A 182 4.77 -1.85 13.76
CA PHE A 182 3.35 -1.82 13.41
C PHE A 182 2.73 -0.53 13.94
N HIS A 183 1.95 0.14 13.10
CA HIS A 183 1.26 1.38 13.45
C HIS A 183 -0.24 1.15 13.27
N SER A 184 -0.98 1.11 14.38
CA SER A 184 -2.45 1.02 14.36
C SER A 184 -3.10 2.39 14.16
N LEU A 185 -2.50 3.44 14.72
CA LEU A 185 -2.98 4.82 14.66
C LEU A 185 -2.00 5.73 13.91
N ARG A 186 -2.52 6.83 13.38
CA ARG A 186 -1.70 7.86 12.75
C ARG A 186 -0.85 8.59 13.79
N SER A 187 0.46 8.65 13.55
CA SER A 187 1.44 9.40 14.33
C SER A 187 2.53 9.98 13.43
N ASP A 188 3.45 10.75 14.00
CA ASP A 188 4.61 11.27 13.26
C ASP A 188 5.51 10.13 12.73
N GLY A 189 5.51 8.97 13.40
CA GLY A 189 6.28 7.78 12.99
C GLY A 189 5.62 6.92 11.91
N GLY A 190 4.36 7.16 11.57
CA GLY A 190 3.63 6.37 10.58
C GLY A 190 2.14 6.27 10.85
N GLY A 191 1.49 5.22 10.34
CA GLY A 191 0.07 4.99 10.50
C GLY A 191 -0.78 5.55 9.37
N THR A 192 -2.07 5.23 9.39
CA THR A 192 -3.05 5.69 8.41
C THR A 192 -4.19 6.45 9.09
N VAL A 193 -4.84 7.34 8.36
CA VAL A 193 -6.04 8.06 8.86
C VAL A 193 -7.31 7.20 8.77
N THR A 194 -7.21 6.00 8.23
CA THR A 194 -8.35 5.11 7.94
C THR A 194 -8.51 3.98 8.96
N GLY A 195 -7.67 3.91 10.01
CA GLY A 195 -7.65 2.80 10.96
C GLY A 195 -7.03 1.50 10.45
N ARG A 196 -6.46 1.51 9.21
CA ARG A 196 -5.67 0.36 8.74
C ARG A 196 -4.29 0.37 9.37
N PHE A 197 -3.74 -0.81 9.64
CA PHE A 197 -2.34 -0.91 10.02
C PHE A 197 -1.43 -0.44 8.89
N SER A 198 -0.34 0.19 9.27
CA SER A 198 0.84 0.33 8.43
C SER A 198 2.04 -0.31 9.11
N SER A 199 3.10 -0.58 8.36
CA SER A 199 4.36 -1.05 8.91
C SER A 199 5.54 -0.27 8.36
N SER A 200 6.59 -0.18 9.16
CA SER A 200 7.86 0.47 8.81
C SER A 200 9.04 -0.29 9.44
N ASN A 201 10.23 0.04 9.04
CA ASN A 201 11.48 -0.48 9.57
C ASN A 201 11.60 -2.03 9.58
N PRO A 202 11.33 -2.74 8.47
CA PRO A 202 10.88 -2.29 7.16
C PRO A 202 9.37 -2.38 6.95
N ASN A 203 8.86 -1.81 5.83
CA ASN A 203 7.45 -1.97 5.46
C ASN A 203 7.21 -3.35 4.81
N LEU A 204 6.81 -4.34 5.59
CA LEU A 204 6.52 -5.70 5.13
C LEU A 204 5.20 -5.80 4.34
N GLN A 205 4.31 -4.80 4.40
CA GLN A 205 3.06 -4.80 3.64
C GLN A 205 3.26 -4.52 2.14
N GLN A 206 4.45 -4.02 1.75
CA GLN A 206 4.77 -3.74 0.35
C GLN A 206 5.44 -4.91 -0.37
N ILE A 207 5.62 -6.06 0.29
CA ILE A 207 6.23 -7.26 -0.32
C ILE A 207 5.45 -7.65 -1.58
N PRO A 208 6.13 -7.88 -2.72
CA PRO A 208 5.49 -8.10 -4.02
C PRO A 208 4.51 -9.27 -4.00
N ALA A 209 3.35 -9.05 -4.65
CA ALA A 209 2.30 -10.06 -4.73
C ALA A 209 1.74 -10.26 -6.15
N ARG A 210 2.00 -9.33 -7.10
CA ARG A 210 1.37 -9.32 -8.43
C ARG A 210 2.15 -10.09 -9.48
N ASP A 211 3.46 -9.85 -9.59
CA ASP A 211 4.33 -10.59 -10.50
C ASP A 211 4.63 -11.97 -9.90
N PRO A 212 4.33 -13.08 -10.60
CA PRO A 212 4.49 -14.43 -10.06
C PRO A 212 5.95 -14.79 -9.75
N GLU A 213 6.91 -14.36 -10.58
CA GLU A 213 8.34 -14.66 -10.41
C GLU A 213 8.92 -13.90 -9.23
N ILE A 214 8.72 -12.56 -9.23
CA ILE A 214 9.20 -11.69 -8.14
C ILE A 214 8.53 -12.07 -6.81
N LYS A 215 7.21 -12.35 -6.84
CA LYS A 215 6.47 -12.84 -5.69
C LYS A 215 7.12 -14.12 -5.11
N LYS A 216 7.39 -15.10 -5.95
CA LYS A 216 7.99 -16.38 -5.53
C LYS A 216 9.39 -16.18 -4.95
N LEU A 217 10.20 -15.33 -5.59
CA LEU A 217 11.56 -15.00 -5.15
C LEU A 217 11.54 -14.32 -3.78
N ILE A 218 10.85 -13.20 -3.65
CA ILE A 218 10.91 -12.37 -2.43
C ILE A 218 10.15 -13.00 -1.27
N ARG A 219 8.92 -13.49 -1.50
CA ARG A 219 8.16 -14.17 -0.43
C ARG A 219 8.79 -15.49 -0.01
N GLY A 220 9.52 -16.17 -0.91
CA GLY A 220 10.26 -17.38 -0.61
C GLY A 220 11.50 -17.19 0.27
N LEU A 221 11.84 -15.93 0.62
CA LEU A 221 12.87 -15.59 1.62
C LEU A 221 12.33 -15.65 3.06
N PHE A 222 11.01 -15.53 3.23
CA PHE A 222 10.36 -15.63 4.54
C PHE A 222 10.02 -17.09 4.81
N ILE A 223 10.55 -17.63 5.88
CA ILE A 223 10.42 -19.05 6.23
C ILE A 223 9.67 -19.21 7.57
N PRO A 224 8.87 -20.28 7.75
CA PRO A 224 8.25 -20.57 9.03
C PRO A 224 9.26 -21.03 10.06
N GLU A 225 8.85 -21.14 11.32
CA GLU A 225 9.63 -21.82 12.35
C GLU A 225 9.86 -23.29 11.96
N GLU A 226 10.92 -23.87 12.51
CA GLU A 226 11.21 -25.28 12.28
C GLU A 226 10.05 -26.16 12.78
N GLY A 227 9.62 -27.09 11.95
CA GLY A 227 8.44 -27.92 12.22
C GLY A 227 7.07 -27.23 12.03
N HIS A 228 7.05 -25.96 11.65
CA HIS A 228 5.83 -25.20 11.43
C HIS A 228 5.56 -24.93 9.94
N LYS A 229 4.37 -24.45 9.64
CA LYS A 229 3.93 -24.05 8.29
C LYS A 229 3.35 -22.65 8.31
N TRP A 230 3.39 -21.97 7.18
CA TRP A 230 2.66 -20.72 6.98
C TRP A 230 1.17 -21.01 6.78
N GLY A 231 0.32 -20.31 7.56
CA GLY A 231 -1.09 -20.15 7.27
C GLY A 231 -1.34 -18.79 6.62
N SER A 232 -2.12 -18.74 5.55
CA SER A 232 -2.59 -17.49 4.96
C SER A 232 -4.11 -17.43 5.07
N PHE A 233 -4.62 -16.45 5.80
CA PHE A 233 -6.03 -16.25 6.05
C PHE A 233 -6.43 -14.88 5.51
N ASP A 234 -7.43 -14.85 4.64
CA ASP A 234 -7.94 -13.62 4.04
C ASP A 234 -9.47 -13.66 3.99
N TYR A 235 -10.11 -12.56 4.36
CA TYR A 235 -11.56 -12.44 4.27
C TYR A 235 -11.99 -12.29 2.82
N ALA A 236 -12.86 -13.19 2.38
CA ALA A 236 -13.42 -13.10 1.03
C ALA A 236 -14.32 -11.88 0.89
N SER A 237 -13.95 -10.98 -0.02
CA SER A 237 -14.76 -9.79 -0.37
C SER A 237 -15.12 -8.92 0.83
N GLN A 238 -14.17 -8.63 1.73
CA GLN A 238 -14.43 -7.90 2.96
C GLN A 238 -15.07 -6.53 2.71
N GLU A 239 -14.50 -5.69 1.84
CA GLU A 239 -15.04 -4.37 1.54
C GLU A 239 -16.46 -4.42 0.95
N PRO A 240 -16.78 -5.25 -0.05
CA PRO A 240 -18.15 -5.42 -0.53
C PRO A 240 -19.14 -5.86 0.56
N ARG A 241 -18.71 -6.74 1.49
CA ARG A 241 -19.58 -7.18 2.61
C ARG A 241 -19.90 -6.03 3.55
N TRP A 242 -18.90 -5.25 3.94
CA TRP A 242 -19.11 -4.06 4.78
C TRP A 242 -20.01 -3.04 4.11
N LEU A 243 -19.81 -2.80 2.82
CA LEU A 243 -20.62 -1.88 2.06
C LEU A 243 -22.09 -2.31 2.02
N VAL A 244 -22.37 -3.59 1.70
CA VAL A 244 -23.74 -4.13 1.74
C VAL A 244 -24.32 -4.06 3.15
N HIS A 245 -23.54 -4.36 4.18
CA HIS A 245 -23.96 -4.24 5.57
C HIS A 245 -24.40 -2.81 5.91
N TYR A 246 -23.59 -1.81 5.59
CA TYR A 246 -23.95 -0.41 5.85
C TYR A 246 -25.17 0.04 5.03
N CYS A 247 -25.30 -0.36 3.76
CA CYS A 247 -26.49 -0.08 2.96
C CYS A 247 -27.77 -0.69 3.56
N ALA A 248 -27.65 -1.84 4.22
CA ALA A 248 -28.79 -2.55 4.82
C ALA A 248 -29.16 -2.03 6.23
N THR A 249 -28.18 -1.53 7.00
CA THR A 249 -28.35 -1.23 8.45
C THR A 249 -28.37 0.26 8.77
N LEU A 250 -27.75 1.13 7.98
CA LEU A 250 -27.76 2.57 8.25
C LEU A 250 -29.17 3.16 8.15
N THR A 251 -29.64 3.73 9.25
CA THR A 251 -30.91 4.45 9.29
C THR A 251 -30.88 5.66 8.38
N GLY A 252 -31.96 5.84 7.59
CA GLY A 252 -32.13 6.98 6.67
C GLY A 252 -31.33 6.85 5.36
N VAL A 253 -30.72 5.72 5.01
CA VAL A 253 -30.49 5.32 3.63
C VAL A 253 -31.81 4.75 3.15
N ASP A 254 -32.39 5.30 2.09
CA ASP A 254 -33.56 4.69 1.49
C ASP A 254 -33.18 3.25 1.13
N LYS A 255 -33.78 2.29 1.85
CA LYS A 255 -33.52 0.87 1.58
C LYS A 255 -33.89 0.60 0.13
N HIS A 256 -32.88 0.43 -0.69
CA HIS A 256 -33.15 -0.02 -2.05
C HIS A 256 -33.77 -1.41 -2.00
N PRO A 257 -34.87 -1.70 -2.73
CA PRO A 257 -35.57 -2.99 -2.68
C PRO A 257 -34.64 -4.19 -2.92
N GLN A 258 -33.57 -4.02 -3.70
CA GLN A 258 -32.61 -5.08 -4.02
C GLN A 258 -31.59 -5.35 -2.91
N ILE A 259 -31.49 -4.54 -1.86
CA ILE A 259 -30.45 -4.73 -0.84
C ILE A 259 -30.66 -6.02 -0.02
N ASP A 260 -31.92 -6.36 0.27
CA ASP A 260 -32.26 -7.56 1.04
C ASP A 260 -31.93 -8.83 0.23
N ASP A 261 -32.11 -8.80 -1.10
CA ASP A 261 -31.71 -9.89 -2.00
C ASP A 261 -30.17 -10.05 -2.01
N VAL A 262 -29.43 -8.95 -2.05
CA VAL A 262 -27.96 -8.98 -2.01
C VAL A 262 -27.48 -9.51 -0.65
N VAL A 263 -28.08 -9.08 0.45
CA VAL A 263 -27.78 -9.60 1.80
C VAL A 263 -28.03 -11.12 1.85
N LYS A 264 -29.16 -11.59 1.33
CA LYS A 264 -29.48 -13.02 1.25
C LYS A 264 -28.44 -13.78 0.44
N MET A 265 -28.03 -13.29 -0.73
CA MET A 265 -26.97 -13.91 -1.54
C MET A 265 -25.67 -14.10 -0.74
N TYR A 266 -25.30 -13.12 0.13
CA TYR A 266 -24.13 -13.26 0.99
C TYR A 266 -24.32 -14.30 2.11
N HIS A 267 -25.50 -14.40 2.68
CA HIS A 267 -25.82 -15.43 3.69
C HIS A 267 -25.84 -16.84 3.09
N ASP A 268 -26.36 -16.99 1.89
CA ASP A 268 -26.43 -18.27 1.17
C ASP A 268 -25.08 -18.73 0.59
N GLY A 269 -24.02 -17.91 0.76
CA GLY A 269 -22.68 -18.22 0.26
C GLY A 269 -22.48 -18.06 -1.25
N ASN A 270 -23.49 -17.55 -1.97
CA ASN A 270 -23.53 -17.45 -3.43
C ASN A 270 -23.19 -16.04 -3.94
N ALA A 271 -22.84 -15.09 -3.08
CA ALA A 271 -22.59 -13.72 -3.49
C ALA A 271 -21.22 -13.57 -4.17
N ASP A 272 -21.22 -13.34 -5.44
CA ASP A 272 -20.10 -12.80 -6.19
C ASP A 272 -20.43 -11.41 -6.73
N PHE A 273 -20.22 -10.39 -5.89
CA PHE A 273 -20.50 -9.00 -6.26
C PHE A 273 -19.73 -8.54 -7.51
N HIS A 274 -18.55 -9.11 -7.74
CA HIS A 274 -17.78 -8.79 -8.93
C HIS A 274 -18.37 -9.45 -10.19
N GLN A 275 -18.91 -10.66 -10.06
CA GLN A 275 -19.61 -11.29 -11.15
C GLN A 275 -20.92 -10.57 -11.48
N MET A 276 -21.68 -10.18 -10.46
CA MET A 276 -22.91 -9.39 -10.66
C MET A 276 -22.65 -8.13 -11.48
N VAL A 277 -21.57 -7.40 -11.19
CA VAL A 277 -21.20 -6.18 -11.97
C VAL A 277 -20.65 -6.55 -13.35
N ALA A 278 -19.93 -7.65 -13.49
CA ALA A 278 -19.47 -8.15 -14.77
C ALA A 278 -20.65 -8.40 -15.72
N ASP A 279 -21.69 -9.08 -15.22
CA ASP A 279 -22.90 -9.39 -15.98
C ASP A 279 -23.70 -8.12 -16.33
N MET A 280 -23.80 -7.16 -15.38
CA MET A 280 -24.48 -5.89 -15.62
C MET A 280 -23.80 -5.01 -16.67
N ALA A 281 -22.48 -4.94 -16.64
CA ALA A 281 -21.68 -4.08 -17.51
C ALA A 281 -21.20 -4.81 -18.79
N ASN A 282 -21.48 -6.09 -18.92
CA ASN A 282 -21.00 -6.97 -20.01
C ASN A 282 -19.47 -6.89 -20.18
N ILE A 283 -18.75 -6.95 -19.07
CA ILE A 283 -17.28 -6.95 -19.01
C ILE A 283 -16.73 -8.20 -18.32
N PRO A 284 -15.49 -8.61 -18.59
CA PRO A 284 -14.88 -9.72 -17.87
C PRO A 284 -14.84 -9.48 -16.35
N ARG A 285 -15.10 -10.54 -15.55
CA ARG A 285 -15.12 -10.48 -14.08
C ARG A 285 -13.85 -9.85 -13.49
N LYS A 286 -12.68 -10.08 -14.10
CA LYS A 286 -11.41 -9.47 -13.67
C LYS A 286 -11.43 -7.93 -13.79
N GLN A 287 -11.99 -7.41 -14.86
CA GLN A 287 -12.20 -5.97 -15.06
C GLN A 287 -13.26 -5.44 -14.09
N ALA A 288 -14.38 -6.14 -13.94
CA ALA A 288 -15.43 -5.78 -12.98
C ALA A 288 -14.90 -5.66 -11.55
N LYS A 289 -13.99 -6.54 -11.13
CA LYS A 289 -13.32 -6.43 -9.82
C LYS A 289 -12.57 -5.09 -9.66
N THR A 290 -11.84 -4.67 -10.69
CA THR A 290 -11.09 -3.40 -10.67
C THR A 290 -12.02 -2.19 -10.67
N VAL A 291 -13.08 -2.24 -11.48
CA VAL A 291 -14.11 -1.20 -11.57
C VAL A 291 -14.84 -1.06 -10.24
N ASN A 292 -15.33 -2.16 -9.66
CA ASN A 292 -16.03 -2.17 -8.39
C ASN A 292 -15.22 -1.53 -7.27
N LEU A 293 -13.99 -2.03 -7.06
CA LEU A 293 -13.12 -1.48 -6.04
C LEU A 293 -12.82 0.00 -6.31
N GLY A 294 -12.57 0.36 -7.58
CA GLY A 294 -12.31 1.74 -7.96
C GLY A 294 -13.48 2.67 -7.63
N ILE A 295 -14.71 2.29 -7.99
CA ILE A 295 -15.91 3.08 -7.73
C ILE A 295 -16.19 3.20 -6.23
N MET A 296 -16.03 2.11 -5.47
CA MET A 296 -16.16 2.11 -4.01
C MET A 296 -15.20 3.12 -3.34
N TYR A 297 -14.01 3.32 -3.94
CA TYR A 297 -13.02 4.31 -3.48
C TYR A 297 -13.12 5.67 -4.20
N GLY A 298 -14.24 5.98 -4.83
CA GLY A 298 -14.51 7.28 -5.46
C GLY A 298 -13.77 7.51 -6.78
N MET A 299 -13.49 6.46 -7.54
CA MET A 299 -12.87 6.59 -8.85
C MET A 299 -13.80 7.32 -9.84
N GLY A 300 -13.35 8.48 -10.32
CA GLY A 300 -14.08 9.24 -11.35
C GLY A 300 -13.84 8.71 -12.77
N LYS A 301 -14.64 9.23 -13.72
CA LYS A 301 -14.67 8.82 -15.14
C LYS A 301 -13.29 8.83 -15.83
N GLY A 302 -12.48 9.86 -15.58
CA GLY A 302 -11.16 9.95 -16.23
C GLY A 302 -10.20 8.83 -15.79
N LYS A 303 -10.20 8.45 -14.50
CA LYS A 303 -9.40 7.34 -14.01
C LYS A 303 -9.96 5.99 -14.47
N LEU A 304 -11.30 5.87 -14.55
CA LEU A 304 -11.96 4.69 -15.08
C LEU A 304 -11.60 4.46 -16.55
N ALA A 305 -11.66 5.51 -17.38
CA ALA A 305 -11.26 5.49 -18.78
C ALA A 305 -9.83 4.94 -18.95
N ASN A 306 -8.88 5.48 -18.18
CA ASN A 306 -7.49 5.02 -18.22
C ASN A 306 -7.30 3.56 -17.75
N VAL A 307 -8.06 3.11 -16.75
CA VAL A 307 -7.95 1.73 -16.20
C VAL A 307 -8.55 0.70 -17.15
N MET A 308 -9.61 1.08 -17.87
CA MET A 308 -10.34 0.22 -18.79
C MET A 308 -9.83 0.30 -20.24
N ASP A 309 -8.94 1.26 -20.51
CA ASP A 309 -8.45 1.58 -21.86
C ASP A 309 -9.59 1.90 -22.85
N ILE A 310 -10.53 2.73 -22.37
CA ILE A 310 -11.69 3.24 -23.11
C ILE A 310 -11.68 4.76 -23.09
N ASP A 311 -12.51 5.39 -23.93
CA ASP A 311 -12.65 6.83 -23.89
C ASP A 311 -13.46 7.33 -22.67
N VAL A 312 -13.37 8.63 -22.39
CA VAL A 312 -14.01 9.24 -21.20
C VAL A 312 -15.55 9.22 -21.31
N GLU A 313 -16.09 9.24 -22.52
CA GLU A 313 -17.54 9.19 -22.75
C GLU A 313 -18.09 7.79 -22.49
N GLU A 314 -17.39 6.75 -22.96
CA GLU A 314 -17.70 5.35 -22.64
C GLU A 314 -17.59 5.08 -21.14
N ALA A 315 -16.56 5.61 -20.48
CA ALA A 315 -16.39 5.51 -19.03
C ALA A 315 -17.54 6.23 -18.28
N SER A 316 -18.03 7.37 -18.78
CA SER A 316 -19.19 8.07 -18.22
C SER A 316 -20.46 7.23 -18.30
N LYS A 317 -20.73 6.65 -19.47
CA LYS A 317 -21.89 5.76 -19.70
C LYS A 317 -21.83 4.52 -18.79
N LEU A 318 -20.64 3.94 -18.62
CA LEU A 318 -20.43 2.80 -17.74
C LEU A 318 -20.73 3.16 -16.28
N LEU A 319 -20.25 4.33 -15.80
CA LEU A 319 -20.55 4.83 -14.45
C LEU A 319 -22.05 5.11 -14.26
N GLU A 320 -22.72 5.69 -15.25
CA GLU A 320 -24.16 5.94 -15.20
C GLU A 320 -24.93 4.62 -15.11
N THR A 321 -24.59 3.64 -15.95
CA THR A 321 -25.19 2.30 -15.93
C THR A 321 -24.96 1.61 -14.58
N TYR A 322 -23.72 1.70 -14.04
CA TYR A 322 -23.39 1.17 -12.73
C TYR A 322 -24.26 1.81 -11.64
N ASN A 323 -24.34 3.13 -11.59
CA ASN A 323 -25.13 3.85 -10.59
C ASN A 323 -26.64 3.57 -10.71
N GLN A 324 -27.16 3.31 -11.92
CA GLN A 324 -28.56 2.89 -12.11
C GLN A 324 -28.82 1.46 -11.63
N LYS A 325 -27.84 0.56 -11.79
CA LYS A 325 -27.98 -0.86 -11.43
C LYS A 325 -27.65 -1.14 -9.95
N VAL A 326 -26.83 -0.28 -9.34
CA VAL A 326 -26.38 -0.39 -7.94
C VAL A 326 -26.60 0.95 -7.19
N PRO A 327 -27.82 1.49 -7.16
CA PRO A 327 -28.10 2.84 -6.66
C PRO A 327 -27.84 3.00 -5.16
N PHE A 328 -27.94 1.93 -4.39
CA PHE A 328 -27.67 1.94 -2.95
C PHE A 328 -26.24 2.34 -2.59
N LEU A 329 -25.27 2.13 -3.48
CA LEU A 329 -23.89 2.55 -3.26
C LEU A 329 -23.72 4.05 -3.28
N ARG A 330 -24.39 4.71 -4.24
CA ARG A 330 -24.38 6.17 -4.36
C ARG A 330 -25.06 6.82 -3.16
N SER A 331 -26.20 6.30 -2.76
CA SER A 331 -26.93 6.77 -1.57
C SER A 331 -26.08 6.71 -0.30
N LEU A 332 -25.33 5.62 -0.11
CA LEU A 332 -24.39 5.47 1.02
C LEU A 332 -23.25 6.50 0.95
N SER A 333 -22.68 6.70 -0.26
CA SER A 333 -21.59 7.67 -0.46
C SER A 333 -22.04 9.11 -0.19
N ASP A 334 -23.20 9.50 -0.72
CA ASP A 334 -23.77 10.84 -0.53
C ASP A 334 -24.02 11.10 0.96
N LYS A 335 -24.57 10.13 1.69
CA LYS A 335 -24.75 10.22 3.15
C LYS A 335 -23.45 10.30 3.95
N ALA A 336 -22.44 9.54 3.55
CA ALA A 336 -21.13 9.61 4.19
C ALA A 336 -20.49 10.99 4.00
N MET A 337 -20.64 11.58 2.80
CA MET A 337 -20.17 12.94 2.50
C MET A 337 -20.97 13.99 3.29
N ASP A 338 -22.28 13.89 3.35
CA ASP A 338 -23.15 14.81 4.10
C ASP A 338 -22.80 14.76 5.61
N ARG A 339 -22.59 13.57 6.16
CA ARG A 339 -22.17 13.42 7.55
C ARG A 339 -20.81 14.06 7.79
N ALA A 340 -19.84 13.81 6.93
CA ALA A 340 -18.50 14.41 7.05
C ALA A 340 -18.49 15.94 6.89
N ALA A 341 -19.43 16.51 6.15
CA ALA A 341 -19.57 17.95 5.99
C ALA A 341 -20.24 18.62 7.22
N ASN A 342 -21.01 17.87 8.01
CA ASN A 342 -21.78 18.37 9.15
C ASN A 342 -21.17 17.99 10.53
N THR A 343 -20.06 17.29 10.55
CA THR A 343 -19.25 16.96 11.75
C THR A 343 -17.90 17.69 11.72
#